data_669703f2bf86b5416ff1f00e9f45b3f0
#
_entry.id   669703f2bf86b5416ff1f00e9f45b3f0
#
_cell.length_a   1.000
_cell.length_b   1.000
_cell.length_c   1.000
_cell.angle_alpha   90.00
_cell.angle_beta   90.00
_cell.angle_gamma   90.00
#
_symmetry.space_group_name_H-M   'P 1'
#
loop_
_entity.id
_entity.type
_entity.pdbx_description
1 polymer ?
#
loop_
_entity_poly.entity_id
_entity_poly.type
_entity_poly.pdbx_seq_one_letter_code
_entity_poly.pdbx_strand_id
1 'polypeptide(L)'
;MEIKPFFFDMNAEEIAEFQEGAAKILRAGTLILGDYTTLFEKSFAEYIGSKHATAVNSGSTALEILLRLKKVEGRTVLVPTNTNFATVAAILRAGGVVRYLDMDPKTFAPTLAMVQEAVERHSRVAGVLWVHIGGVISPEFPDVVKYCRQKKLFILEDAAHAHGSQLGGVKAGKLADGGAFSFFPTKVMTTCEGGMITTDSDEEDYLSRSYRNQGKRGVSYGGLHHDFGNSSRMTELHALLGLIQLRKLPAMLNRRSVAARTITRRLDKGGITYCTTDHMDFASNYKLIVRLSEGRSLESVKKALAGEGVILGGGVYEIPCHRQPVFEGICAGESYPSADRWCPNHICPPLTSGMTEDEARFVGDMLVKHLS
;
A
#
# COMPACT_ATOMS: atom_id res chain seq x y z
N MET A 1 -30.28 -3.09 -5.61
CA MET A 1 -29.27 -2.95 -4.53
C MET A 1 -28.01 -2.42 -5.18
N GLU A 2 -27.33 -1.43 -4.59
CA GLU A 2 -26.09 -0.87 -5.16
C GLU A 2 -24.94 -1.17 -4.20
N ILE A 3 -23.95 -1.96 -4.66
CA ILE A 3 -22.79 -2.37 -3.89
C ILE A 3 -21.60 -1.51 -4.32
N LYS A 4 -21.12 -0.66 -3.39
CA LYS A 4 -20.07 0.33 -3.63
C LYS A 4 -18.69 -0.21 -3.27
N PRO A 5 -17.62 0.28 -3.96
CA PRO A 5 -16.25 -0.15 -3.71
C PRO A 5 -15.60 0.48 -2.46
N PHE A 6 -16.31 1.35 -1.77
CA PHE A 6 -15.82 2.08 -0.60
C PHE A 6 -16.85 2.04 0.54
N PHE A 7 -16.34 1.84 1.74
CA PHE A 7 -17.12 1.89 2.98
C PHE A 7 -16.21 2.43 4.11
N PHE A 8 -16.64 3.50 4.76
CA PHE A 8 -15.96 4.03 5.94
C PHE A 8 -16.55 3.39 7.20
N ASP A 9 -15.76 2.53 7.82
CA ASP A 9 -16.19 1.70 8.95
C ASP A 9 -16.05 2.48 10.27
N MET A 10 -17.11 3.19 10.65
CA MET A 10 -17.24 3.90 11.93
C MET A 10 -18.68 3.76 12.44
N ASN A 11 -18.82 3.33 13.68
CA ASN A 11 -20.11 3.26 14.35
C ASN A 11 -20.37 4.52 15.23
N ALA A 12 -21.56 4.62 15.82
CA ALA A 12 -21.96 5.80 16.61
C ALA A 12 -21.09 6.01 17.87
N GLU A 13 -20.66 4.94 18.52
CA GLU A 13 -19.81 4.99 19.71
C GLU A 13 -18.40 5.50 19.36
N GLU A 14 -17.84 5.01 18.24
CA GLU A 14 -16.53 5.44 17.73
C GLU A 14 -16.57 6.91 17.26
N ILE A 15 -17.70 7.36 16.69
CA ILE A 15 -17.89 8.77 16.33
C ILE A 15 -17.92 9.63 17.59
N ALA A 16 -18.64 9.21 18.64
CA ALA A 16 -18.68 9.93 19.91
C ALA A 16 -17.30 9.99 20.59
N GLU A 17 -16.55 8.87 20.60
CA GLU A 17 -15.16 8.81 21.07
C GLU A 17 -14.27 9.80 20.33
N PHE A 18 -14.39 9.83 18.98
CA PHE A 18 -13.63 10.78 18.17
C PHE A 18 -13.98 12.24 18.50
N GLN A 19 -15.28 12.57 18.68
CA GLN A 19 -15.73 13.90 19.02
C GLN A 19 -15.18 14.35 20.39
N GLU A 20 -15.21 13.48 21.39
CA GLU A 20 -14.67 13.77 22.73
C GLU A 20 -13.15 13.97 22.68
N GLY A 21 -12.42 13.08 22.01
CA GLY A 21 -10.97 13.20 21.83
C GLY A 21 -10.56 14.46 21.07
N ALA A 22 -11.29 14.79 19.98
CA ALA A 22 -11.07 16.01 19.22
C ALA A 22 -11.27 17.27 20.08
N ALA A 23 -12.32 17.29 20.92
CA ALA A 23 -12.54 18.38 21.85
C ALA A 23 -11.40 18.52 22.89
N LYS A 24 -10.83 17.42 23.37
CA LYS A 24 -9.64 17.43 24.26
C LYS A 24 -8.42 18.01 23.55
N ILE A 25 -8.13 17.58 22.32
CA ILE A 25 -7.01 18.08 21.50
C ILE A 25 -7.14 19.61 21.31
N LEU A 26 -8.32 20.07 20.91
CA LEU A 26 -8.56 21.50 20.65
C LEU A 26 -8.45 22.36 21.90
N ARG A 27 -8.93 21.87 23.05
CA ARG A 27 -8.78 22.59 24.33
C ARG A 27 -7.32 22.64 24.81
N ALA A 28 -6.56 21.56 24.59
CA ALA A 28 -5.14 21.50 24.95
C ALA A 28 -4.26 22.36 24.06
N GLY A 29 -4.67 22.62 22.80
CA GLY A 29 -3.90 23.39 21.81
C GLY A 29 -2.68 22.67 21.25
N THR A 30 -2.42 21.41 21.63
CA THR A 30 -1.37 20.57 21.04
C THR A 30 -1.93 19.89 19.81
N LEU A 31 -1.69 20.44 18.61
CA LEU A 31 -2.33 20.01 17.38
C LEU A 31 -1.49 19.02 16.55
N ILE A 32 -0.18 18.91 16.87
CA ILE A 32 0.78 18.03 16.18
C ILE A 32 1.79 17.47 17.20
N LEU A 33 2.34 16.29 16.92
CA LEU A 33 3.43 15.65 17.68
C LEU A 33 3.14 15.54 19.19
N GLY A 34 1.90 15.33 19.56
CA GLY A 34 1.44 15.16 20.94
C GLY A 34 1.24 13.68 21.32
N ASP A 35 0.36 13.47 22.30
CA ASP A 35 0.12 12.17 22.92
C ASP A 35 -0.56 11.17 21.98
N TYR A 36 -1.53 11.62 21.17
CA TYR A 36 -2.21 10.73 20.23
C TYR A 36 -1.27 10.26 19.11
N THR A 37 -0.40 11.14 18.59
CA THR A 37 0.62 10.76 17.62
C THR A 37 1.57 9.73 18.23
N THR A 38 2.07 9.97 19.43
CA THR A 38 2.99 9.07 20.13
C THR A 38 2.35 7.70 20.39
N LEU A 39 1.10 7.69 20.86
CA LEU A 39 0.35 6.46 21.13
C LEU A 39 0.06 5.69 19.84
N PHE A 40 -0.31 6.39 18.75
CA PHE A 40 -0.58 5.77 17.48
C PHE A 40 0.67 5.10 16.88
N GLU A 41 1.81 5.79 16.94
CA GLU A 41 3.11 5.23 16.51
C GLU A 41 3.43 3.96 17.30
N LYS A 42 3.35 4.00 18.62
CA LYS A 42 3.62 2.86 19.50
C LYS A 42 2.68 1.69 19.17
N SER A 43 1.37 1.95 19.14
CA SER A 43 0.37 0.91 18.87
C SER A 43 0.50 0.31 17.47
N PHE A 44 0.87 1.12 16.47
CA PHE A 44 1.09 0.63 15.12
C PHE A 44 2.37 -0.21 15.01
N ALA A 45 3.46 0.19 15.66
CA ALA A 45 4.69 -0.60 15.75
C ALA A 45 4.41 -1.97 16.41
N GLU A 46 3.68 -1.99 17.51
CA GLU A 46 3.25 -3.22 18.19
C GLU A 46 2.38 -4.10 17.28
N TYR A 47 1.43 -3.51 16.56
CA TYR A 47 0.56 -4.23 15.63
C TYR A 47 1.34 -4.88 14.47
N ILE A 48 2.27 -4.16 13.88
CA ILE A 48 3.13 -4.67 12.79
C ILE A 48 4.18 -5.65 13.34
N GLY A 49 4.63 -5.46 14.56
CA GLY A 49 5.74 -6.17 15.19
C GLY A 49 7.11 -5.56 14.85
N SER A 50 7.16 -4.31 14.36
CA SER A 50 8.40 -3.55 14.16
C SER A 50 8.86 -2.90 15.46
N LYS A 51 10.14 -2.57 15.57
CA LYS A 51 10.68 -1.86 16.74
C LYS A 51 10.15 -0.45 16.83
N HIS A 52 10.00 0.22 15.69
CA HIS A 52 9.59 1.62 15.58
C HIS A 52 8.51 1.83 14.53
N ALA A 53 7.71 2.86 14.75
CA ALA A 53 6.87 3.47 13.73
C ALA A 53 6.93 4.99 13.86
N THR A 54 6.97 5.70 12.73
CA THR A 54 6.97 7.16 12.67
C THR A 54 5.81 7.64 11.80
N ALA A 55 4.84 8.34 12.41
CA ALA A 55 3.68 8.88 11.72
C ALA A 55 4.04 10.11 10.88
N VAL A 56 3.53 10.15 9.66
CA VAL A 56 3.73 11.24 8.69
C VAL A 56 2.40 11.62 8.03
N ASN A 57 2.38 12.70 7.27
CA ASN A 57 1.16 13.24 6.66
C ASN A 57 0.65 12.45 5.44
N SER A 58 1.41 11.54 4.86
CA SER A 58 0.98 10.68 3.75
C SER A 58 1.91 9.48 3.53
N GLY A 59 1.39 8.44 2.86
CA GLY A 59 2.22 7.32 2.41
C GLY A 59 3.32 7.74 1.44
N SER A 60 3.05 8.73 0.57
CA SER A 60 4.06 9.30 -0.35
C SER A 60 5.26 9.86 0.39
N THR A 61 4.99 10.59 1.48
CA THR A 61 6.04 11.13 2.36
C THR A 61 6.79 10.03 3.08
N ALA A 62 6.10 8.97 3.54
CA ALA A 62 6.75 7.83 4.17
C ALA A 62 7.77 7.17 3.22
N LEU A 63 7.39 6.94 1.97
CA LEU A 63 8.28 6.40 0.93
C LEU A 63 9.46 7.33 0.65
N GLU A 64 9.21 8.65 0.48
CA GLU A 64 10.27 9.62 0.21
C GLU A 64 11.30 9.66 1.34
N ILE A 65 10.85 9.70 2.60
CA ILE A 65 11.76 9.72 3.76
C ILE A 65 12.60 8.45 3.79
N LEU A 66 12.00 7.25 3.67
CA LEU A 66 12.74 5.99 3.63
C LEU A 66 13.81 5.98 2.53
N LEU A 67 13.48 6.42 1.33
CA LEU A 67 14.42 6.50 0.21
C LEU A 67 15.58 7.48 0.47
N ARG A 68 15.30 8.63 1.09
CA ARG A 68 16.34 9.59 1.51
C ARG A 68 17.28 8.98 2.55
N LEU A 69 16.75 8.20 3.50
CA LEU A 69 17.56 7.46 4.49
C LEU A 69 18.46 6.42 3.83
N LYS A 70 18.00 5.78 2.75
CA LYS A 70 18.83 4.86 1.93
C LYS A 70 19.82 5.59 0.98
N LYS A 71 19.86 6.93 1.02
CA LYS A 71 20.81 7.77 0.26
C LYS A 71 20.79 7.44 -1.24
N VAL A 72 19.59 7.43 -1.83
CA VAL A 72 19.37 7.02 -3.22
C VAL A 72 19.76 8.07 -4.25
N GLU A 73 20.15 9.28 -3.86
CA GLU A 73 20.50 10.38 -4.77
C GLU A 73 21.53 9.93 -5.82
N GLY A 74 21.18 10.11 -7.11
CA GLY A 74 21.97 9.67 -8.26
C GLY A 74 22.19 8.16 -8.37
N ARG A 75 21.47 7.34 -7.59
CA ARG A 75 21.56 5.86 -7.62
C ARG A 75 20.28 5.27 -8.16
N THR A 76 20.40 4.10 -8.79
CA THR A 76 19.26 3.39 -9.39
C THR A 76 18.43 2.69 -8.30
N VAL A 77 17.11 2.90 -8.35
CA VAL A 77 16.12 2.19 -7.55
C VAL A 77 15.20 1.41 -8.49
N LEU A 78 15.12 0.10 -8.30
CA LEU A 78 14.22 -0.78 -9.03
C LEU A 78 12.81 -0.70 -8.42
N VAL A 79 11.78 -0.61 -9.26
CA VAL A 79 10.38 -0.46 -8.82
C VAL A 79 9.43 -1.11 -9.82
N PRO A 80 8.35 -1.81 -9.40
CA PRO A 80 7.37 -2.33 -10.34
C PRO A 80 6.69 -1.18 -11.11
N THR A 81 6.46 -1.41 -12.41
CA THR A 81 5.79 -0.39 -13.24
C THR A 81 4.28 -0.31 -12.97
N ASN A 82 3.66 -1.39 -12.51
CA ASN A 82 2.25 -1.43 -12.11
C ASN A 82 2.07 -0.98 -10.66
N THR A 83 2.39 0.26 -10.39
CA THR A 83 2.26 0.86 -9.06
C THR A 83 1.56 2.21 -9.10
N ASN A 84 1.33 2.80 -7.92
CA ASN A 84 0.82 4.16 -7.80
C ASN A 84 1.86 5.19 -8.25
N PHE A 85 1.38 6.32 -8.79
CA PHE A 85 2.21 7.51 -9.04
C PHE A 85 3.16 7.84 -7.89
N ALA A 86 2.64 7.77 -6.65
CA ALA A 86 3.39 8.17 -5.46
C ALA A 86 4.66 7.36 -5.24
N THR A 87 4.66 6.06 -5.55
CA THR A 87 5.81 5.17 -5.39
C THR A 87 6.98 5.61 -6.27
N VAL A 88 6.70 5.89 -7.53
CA VAL A 88 7.71 6.35 -8.51
C VAL A 88 8.15 7.80 -8.20
N ALA A 89 7.18 8.67 -7.91
CA ALA A 89 7.45 10.06 -7.57
C ALA A 89 8.32 10.21 -6.32
N ALA A 90 8.17 9.31 -5.33
CA ALA A 90 9.02 9.30 -4.13
C ALA A 90 10.50 9.04 -4.45
N ILE A 91 10.79 8.12 -5.39
CA ILE A 91 12.16 7.87 -5.85
C ILE A 91 12.76 9.13 -6.48
N LEU A 92 12.02 9.76 -7.39
CA LEU A 92 12.46 10.97 -8.09
C LEU A 92 12.68 12.15 -7.12
N ARG A 93 11.75 12.34 -6.16
CA ARG A 93 11.88 13.40 -5.13
C ARG A 93 13.04 13.17 -4.16
N ALA A 94 13.39 11.90 -3.93
CA ALA A 94 14.58 11.55 -3.16
C ALA A 94 15.89 11.65 -3.99
N GLY A 95 15.82 12.11 -5.26
CA GLY A 95 16.95 12.24 -6.16
C GLY A 95 17.44 10.93 -6.79
N GLY A 96 16.66 9.84 -6.64
CA GLY A 96 16.99 8.53 -7.20
C GLY A 96 16.70 8.44 -8.70
N VAL A 97 17.33 7.48 -9.35
CA VAL A 97 17.10 7.11 -10.76
C VAL A 97 16.17 5.92 -10.81
N VAL A 98 15.05 6.06 -11.48
CA VAL A 98 14.04 4.99 -11.61
C VAL A 98 14.45 3.98 -12.67
N ARG A 99 14.31 2.69 -12.37
CA ARG A 99 14.26 1.61 -13.36
C ARG A 99 13.08 0.71 -13.04
N TYR A 100 12.22 0.52 -14.04
CA TYR A 100 11.02 -0.27 -13.86
C TYR A 100 11.31 -1.77 -13.94
N LEU A 101 10.52 -2.53 -13.20
CA LEU A 101 10.39 -3.97 -13.31
C LEU A 101 9.03 -4.28 -13.93
N ASP A 102 8.97 -5.26 -14.84
CA ASP A 102 7.69 -5.82 -15.30
C ASP A 102 7.07 -6.69 -14.20
N MET A 103 5.95 -7.32 -14.44
CA MET A 103 5.22 -8.10 -13.46
C MET A 103 4.84 -9.49 -13.97
N ASP A 104 4.71 -10.44 -13.05
CA ASP A 104 4.05 -11.72 -13.29
C ASP A 104 2.52 -11.52 -13.27
N PRO A 105 1.79 -11.97 -14.31
CA PRO A 105 0.33 -11.82 -14.36
C PRO A 105 -0.43 -12.64 -13.31
N LYS A 106 0.21 -13.58 -12.62
CA LYS A 106 -0.42 -14.37 -11.55
C LYS A 106 -0.43 -13.62 -10.23
N THR A 107 0.62 -12.84 -9.95
CA THR A 107 0.81 -12.15 -8.66
C THR A 107 0.69 -10.63 -8.78
N PHE A 108 0.76 -10.08 -10.01
CA PHE A 108 0.89 -8.64 -10.28
C PHE A 108 2.13 -8.00 -9.62
N ALA A 109 3.09 -8.82 -9.19
CA ALA A 109 4.37 -8.41 -8.63
C ALA A 109 5.51 -8.86 -9.55
N PRO A 110 6.70 -8.22 -9.49
CA PRO A 110 7.88 -8.74 -10.18
C PRO A 110 8.27 -10.14 -9.68
N THR A 111 9.03 -10.88 -10.47
CA THR A 111 9.67 -12.14 -10.04
C THR A 111 11.09 -11.89 -9.55
N LEU A 112 11.67 -12.86 -8.83
CA LEU A 112 13.09 -12.84 -8.48
C LEU A 112 13.99 -12.73 -9.72
N ALA A 113 13.66 -13.47 -10.80
CA ALA A 113 14.42 -13.43 -12.04
C ALA A 113 14.44 -12.03 -12.67
N MET A 114 13.31 -11.31 -12.68
CA MET A 114 13.25 -9.93 -13.18
C MET A 114 14.14 -9.00 -12.35
N VAL A 115 14.16 -9.16 -11.02
CA VAL A 115 15.04 -8.37 -10.14
C VAL A 115 16.51 -8.68 -10.40
N GLN A 116 16.87 -9.95 -10.57
CA GLN A 116 18.25 -10.39 -10.87
C GLN A 116 18.74 -9.81 -12.19
N GLU A 117 17.94 -9.97 -13.26
CA GLU A 117 18.26 -9.40 -14.58
C GLU A 117 18.43 -7.88 -14.51
N ALA A 118 17.53 -7.16 -13.82
CA ALA A 118 17.63 -5.71 -13.70
C ALA A 118 18.87 -5.27 -12.90
N VAL A 119 19.28 -6.01 -11.87
CA VAL A 119 20.51 -5.73 -11.11
C VAL A 119 21.76 -5.94 -11.97
N GLU A 120 21.77 -6.93 -12.84
CA GLU A 120 22.88 -7.19 -13.77
C GLU A 120 22.94 -6.16 -14.91
N ARG A 121 21.78 -5.75 -15.40
CA ARG A 121 21.64 -4.83 -16.55
C ARG A 121 21.96 -3.38 -16.20
N HIS A 122 21.60 -2.94 -15.01
CA HIS A 122 21.71 -1.52 -14.63
C HIS A 122 22.88 -1.24 -13.69
N SER A 123 23.53 -0.11 -13.93
CA SER A 123 24.63 0.35 -13.05
C SER A 123 24.09 1.06 -11.81
N ARG A 124 24.91 1.08 -10.74
CA ARG A 124 24.65 1.85 -9.51
C ARG A 124 23.32 1.50 -8.83
N VAL A 125 22.84 0.27 -8.97
CA VAL A 125 21.61 -0.17 -8.28
C VAL A 125 21.84 -0.04 -6.77
N ALA A 126 20.95 0.73 -6.11
CA ALA A 126 20.95 0.93 -4.68
C ALA A 126 20.08 -0.09 -3.95
N GLY A 127 18.96 -0.47 -4.58
CA GLY A 127 18.00 -1.38 -4.01
C GLY A 127 16.68 -1.43 -4.76
N VAL A 128 15.70 -2.03 -4.12
CA VAL A 128 14.37 -2.27 -4.65
C VAL A 128 13.33 -1.57 -3.75
N LEU A 129 12.42 -0.84 -4.36
CA LEU A 129 11.17 -0.42 -3.72
C LEU A 129 10.07 -1.36 -4.17
N TRP A 130 9.73 -2.31 -3.31
CA TRP A 130 8.75 -3.35 -3.59
C TRP A 130 7.34 -2.93 -3.21
N VAL A 131 6.35 -3.28 -4.02
CA VAL A 131 4.95 -2.93 -3.77
C VAL A 131 4.12 -4.19 -3.54
N HIS A 132 3.43 -4.26 -2.42
CA HIS A 132 2.45 -5.32 -2.13
C HIS A 132 1.11 -4.98 -2.78
N ILE A 133 1.04 -5.15 -4.10
CA ILE A 133 -0.09 -4.73 -4.92
C ILE A 133 -1.39 -5.43 -4.48
N GLY A 134 -2.49 -4.69 -4.38
CA GLY A 134 -3.76 -5.24 -3.89
C GLY A 134 -3.75 -5.74 -2.43
N GLY A 135 -2.60 -5.69 -1.75
CA GLY A 135 -2.36 -6.28 -0.44
C GLY A 135 -1.81 -7.71 -0.52
N VAL A 136 -1.42 -8.15 -1.72
CA VAL A 136 -0.81 -9.47 -1.94
C VAL A 136 0.70 -9.37 -1.72
N ILE A 137 1.22 -10.17 -0.80
CA ILE A 137 2.66 -10.40 -0.65
C ILE A 137 3.02 -11.51 -1.66
N SER A 138 3.90 -11.24 -2.62
CA SER A 138 4.33 -12.24 -3.59
C SER A 138 4.98 -13.45 -2.89
N PRO A 139 4.72 -14.68 -3.34
CA PRO A 139 5.37 -15.88 -2.78
C PRO A 139 6.90 -15.85 -2.98
N GLU A 140 7.41 -15.13 -3.98
CA GLU A 140 8.85 -14.97 -4.22
C GLU A 140 9.47 -13.83 -3.38
N PHE A 141 8.67 -13.02 -2.67
CA PHE A 141 9.21 -11.88 -1.92
C PHE A 141 10.29 -12.24 -0.90
N PRO A 142 10.20 -13.33 -0.14
CA PRO A 142 11.28 -13.75 0.78
C PRO A 142 12.60 -14.03 0.04
N ASP A 143 12.56 -14.62 -1.15
CA ASP A 143 13.75 -14.90 -1.95
C ASP A 143 14.34 -13.60 -2.54
N VAL A 144 13.50 -12.65 -2.93
CA VAL A 144 13.95 -11.30 -3.35
C VAL A 144 14.65 -10.59 -2.18
N VAL A 145 14.08 -10.63 -0.96
CA VAL A 145 14.72 -10.06 0.24
C VAL A 145 16.09 -10.70 0.48
N LYS A 146 16.16 -12.04 0.42
CA LYS A 146 17.42 -12.77 0.58
C LYS A 146 18.46 -12.37 -0.48
N TYR A 147 18.05 -12.29 -1.74
CA TYR A 147 18.92 -11.87 -2.84
C TYR A 147 19.44 -10.44 -2.65
N CYS A 148 18.57 -9.49 -2.32
CA CYS A 148 18.97 -8.11 -2.07
C CYS A 148 19.99 -8.00 -0.94
N ARG A 149 19.78 -8.72 0.17
CA ARG A 149 20.74 -8.77 1.28
C ARG A 149 22.10 -9.34 0.86
N GLN A 150 22.13 -10.42 0.08
CA GLN A 150 23.37 -11.01 -0.47
C GLN A 150 24.13 -10.02 -1.37
N LYS A 151 23.42 -9.22 -2.14
CA LYS A 151 23.98 -8.19 -3.02
C LYS A 151 24.25 -6.86 -2.32
N LYS A 152 23.98 -6.75 -1.01
CA LYS A 152 24.06 -5.50 -0.23
C LYS A 152 23.23 -4.37 -0.82
N LEU A 153 22.07 -4.73 -1.37
CA LEU A 153 21.04 -3.81 -1.85
C LEU A 153 19.99 -3.64 -0.76
N PHE A 154 19.46 -2.43 -0.60
CA PHE A 154 18.30 -2.26 0.27
C PHE A 154 17.04 -2.84 -0.40
N ILE A 155 16.07 -3.20 0.43
CA ILE A 155 14.72 -3.51 0.00
C ILE A 155 13.73 -2.84 0.94
N LEU A 156 12.84 -2.01 0.37
CA LEU A 156 11.78 -1.30 1.09
C LEU A 156 10.41 -1.79 0.62
N GLU A 157 9.46 -1.81 1.55
CA GLU A 157 8.08 -2.22 1.29
C GLU A 157 7.18 -0.99 1.10
N ASP A 158 6.57 -0.82 -0.07
CA ASP A 158 5.35 -0.03 -0.19
C ASP A 158 4.18 -0.93 0.26
N ALA A 159 3.84 -0.84 1.53
CA ALA A 159 2.81 -1.61 2.20
C ALA A 159 1.45 -0.86 2.25
N ALA A 160 1.28 0.19 1.42
CA ALA A 160 0.07 1.02 1.39
C ALA A 160 -1.23 0.25 1.12
N HIS A 161 -1.17 -0.97 0.60
CA HIS A 161 -2.29 -1.88 0.40
C HIS A 161 -2.32 -3.06 1.38
N ALA A 162 -1.26 -3.24 2.17
CA ALA A 162 -0.99 -4.49 2.88
C ALA A 162 -1.17 -4.40 4.41
N HIS A 163 -2.06 -3.51 4.89
CA HIS A 163 -2.38 -3.41 6.32
C HIS A 163 -2.85 -4.76 6.86
N GLY A 164 -2.00 -5.43 7.65
CA GLY A 164 -2.28 -6.73 8.24
C GLY A 164 -2.04 -7.94 7.32
N SER A 165 -1.60 -7.76 6.07
CA SER A 165 -1.10 -8.87 5.24
C SER A 165 0.09 -9.54 5.91
N GLN A 166 0.15 -10.88 5.89
CA GLN A 166 1.14 -11.67 6.62
C GLN A 166 1.62 -12.86 5.79
N LEU A 167 2.93 -13.11 5.84
CA LEU A 167 3.58 -14.25 5.19
C LEU A 167 4.65 -14.82 6.12
N GLY A 168 4.61 -16.12 6.39
CA GLY A 168 5.56 -16.80 7.27
C GLY A 168 5.58 -16.24 8.69
N GLY A 169 4.42 -15.85 9.24
CA GLY A 169 4.28 -15.27 10.57
C GLY A 169 4.66 -13.79 10.68
N VAL A 170 5.15 -13.16 9.60
CA VAL A 170 5.62 -11.76 9.60
C VAL A 170 4.66 -10.88 8.79
N LYS A 171 4.28 -9.73 9.34
CA LYS A 171 3.41 -8.78 8.65
C LYS A 171 4.18 -7.92 7.63
N ALA A 172 3.49 -7.53 6.54
CA ALA A 172 3.97 -6.51 5.62
C ALA A 172 4.37 -5.23 6.38
N GLY A 173 5.44 -4.59 5.94
CA GLY A 173 6.09 -3.47 6.62
C GLY A 173 7.19 -3.87 7.61
N LYS A 174 7.39 -5.20 7.81
CA LYS A 174 8.49 -5.78 8.60
C LYS A 174 9.23 -6.91 7.89
N LEU A 175 8.81 -7.27 6.71
CA LEU A 175 9.45 -8.36 5.94
C LEU A 175 10.81 -7.96 5.37
N ALA A 176 11.05 -6.66 5.22
CA ALA A 176 12.24 -6.09 4.60
C ALA A 176 12.95 -5.07 5.52
N ASP A 177 13.71 -4.12 4.92
CA ASP A 177 14.53 -3.16 5.69
C ASP A 177 13.73 -1.98 6.25
N GLY A 178 12.48 -1.83 5.83
CA GLY A 178 11.53 -0.82 6.29
C GLY A 178 10.29 -0.80 5.43
N GLY A 179 9.19 -0.32 5.98
CA GLY A 179 7.89 -0.26 5.32
C GLY A 179 7.24 1.11 5.36
N ALA A 180 6.46 1.41 4.32
CA ALA A 180 5.65 2.61 4.23
C ALA A 180 4.17 2.26 4.09
N PHE A 181 3.33 2.87 4.91
CA PHE A 181 1.88 2.71 4.89
C PHE A 181 1.19 4.02 4.51
N SER A 182 0.01 3.90 3.93
CA SER A 182 -0.88 5.01 3.60
C SER A 182 -2.20 4.85 4.35
N PHE A 183 -2.69 5.94 4.92
CA PHE A 183 -4.00 5.99 5.56
C PHE A 183 -4.98 6.88 4.78
N PHE A 184 -4.81 6.93 3.45
CA PHE A 184 -5.74 7.61 2.54
C PHE A 184 -7.16 7.03 2.66
N PRO A 185 -8.25 7.77 2.37
CA PRO A 185 -9.63 7.34 2.61
C PRO A 185 -10.01 5.96 2.06
N THR A 186 -9.43 5.53 0.93
CA THR A 186 -9.76 4.25 0.31
C THR A 186 -9.02 3.05 0.90
N LYS A 187 -8.04 3.26 1.78
CA LYS A 187 -7.24 2.18 2.38
C LYS A 187 -8.06 1.35 3.37
N VAL A 188 -7.54 0.18 3.74
CA VAL A 188 -8.23 -0.75 4.66
C VAL A 188 -8.55 -0.08 6.00
N MET A 189 -7.63 0.72 6.52
CA MET A 189 -7.86 1.70 7.59
C MET A 189 -7.44 3.08 7.12
N THR A 190 -8.09 4.12 7.62
CA THR A 190 -7.84 5.50 7.20
C THR A 190 -7.72 6.45 8.38
N THR A 191 -6.95 7.53 8.17
CA THR A 191 -6.92 8.71 9.04
C THR A 191 -7.37 9.96 8.30
N CYS A 192 -8.19 9.84 7.24
CA CYS A 192 -8.47 10.80 6.17
C CYS A 192 -7.23 10.99 5.29
N GLU A 193 -6.19 11.58 5.80
CA GLU A 193 -4.85 11.65 5.23
C GLU A 193 -3.84 11.21 6.28
N GLY A 194 -2.79 10.50 5.84
CA GLY A 194 -1.75 10.04 6.73
C GLY A 194 -0.87 8.96 6.12
N GLY A 195 0.23 8.69 6.79
CA GLY A 195 1.13 7.58 6.49
C GLY A 195 1.93 7.18 7.72
N MET A 196 2.60 6.04 7.62
CA MET A 196 3.47 5.53 8.67
C MET A 196 4.71 4.91 8.05
N ILE A 197 5.86 5.19 8.64
CA ILE A 197 7.12 4.49 8.39
C ILE A 197 7.26 3.41 9.46
N THR A 198 7.67 2.21 9.10
CA THR A 198 8.06 1.15 10.04
C THR A 198 9.50 0.74 9.81
N THR A 199 10.27 0.56 10.88
CA THR A 199 11.67 0.12 10.82
C THR A 199 12.10 -0.53 12.15
N ASP A 200 13.12 -1.38 12.10
CA ASP A 200 13.78 -1.92 13.30
C ASP A 200 15.08 -1.15 13.63
N SER A 201 15.46 -0.15 12.82
CA SER A 201 16.67 0.66 13.02
C SER A 201 16.38 1.89 13.89
N ASP A 202 17.10 2.03 15.01
CA ASP A 202 17.03 3.22 15.88
C ASP A 202 17.47 4.49 15.13
N GLU A 203 18.48 4.37 14.27
CA GLU A 203 18.98 5.50 13.47
C GLU A 203 17.94 5.96 12.45
N GLU A 204 17.29 5.02 11.75
CA GLU A 204 16.27 5.37 10.75
C GLU A 204 15.02 5.97 11.40
N ASP A 205 14.58 5.48 12.57
CA ASP A 205 13.49 6.12 13.30
C ASP A 205 13.86 7.54 13.72
N TYR A 206 15.04 7.72 14.32
CA TYR A 206 15.51 9.03 14.76
C TYR A 206 15.56 10.05 13.62
N LEU A 207 16.12 9.64 12.47
CA LEU A 207 16.19 10.47 11.27
C LEU A 207 14.83 10.68 10.62
N SER A 208 13.95 9.68 10.60
CA SER A 208 12.56 9.84 10.12
C SER A 208 11.81 10.94 10.87
N ARG A 209 11.97 10.98 12.19
CA ARG A 209 11.42 12.03 13.06
C ARG A 209 11.99 13.41 12.74
N SER A 210 13.27 13.48 12.41
CA SER A 210 13.91 14.70 11.95
C SER A 210 13.35 15.15 10.60
N TYR A 211 13.37 14.28 9.59
CA TYR A 211 12.90 14.60 8.24
C TYR A 211 11.44 15.05 8.20
N ARG A 212 10.54 14.42 8.96
CA ARG A 212 9.13 14.84 9.04
C ARG A 212 8.92 16.20 9.71
N ASN A 213 9.88 16.67 10.50
CA ASN A 213 9.80 17.90 11.30
C ASN A 213 10.85 18.93 10.90
N GLN A 214 11.01 19.19 9.60
CA GLN A 214 11.89 20.23 9.05
C GLN A 214 13.37 20.00 9.39
N GLY A 215 13.81 18.78 9.64
CA GLY A 215 15.20 18.46 9.97
C GLY A 215 15.61 18.76 11.41
N LYS A 216 14.66 18.97 12.30
CA LYS A 216 14.91 19.17 13.74
C LYS A 216 15.15 17.82 14.43
N ARG A 217 16.18 17.77 15.27
CA ARG A 217 16.55 16.55 15.99
C ARG A 217 16.20 16.65 17.47
N GLY A 218 15.43 15.66 17.98
CA GLY A 218 15.13 15.52 19.41
C GLY A 218 14.18 16.57 19.98
N VAL A 219 13.58 17.46 19.16
CA VAL A 219 12.67 18.51 19.63
C VAL A 219 11.45 18.64 18.71
N SER A 220 10.29 18.92 19.29
CA SER A 220 9.05 19.14 18.54
C SER A 220 8.96 20.56 17.99
N TYR A 221 9.37 21.55 18.77
CA TYR A 221 9.31 22.98 18.48
C TYR A 221 10.66 23.65 18.74
N GLY A 222 10.94 24.73 18.02
CA GLY A 222 12.24 25.42 18.14
C GLY A 222 13.42 24.60 17.63
N GLY A 223 14.63 24.93 18.06
CA GLY A 223 15.86 24.19 17.75
C GLY A 223 16.44 24.42 16.35
N LEU A 224 17.59 23.79 16.12
CA LEU A 224 18.31 23.87 14.85
C LEU A 224 17.81 22.84 13.84
N HIS A 225 17.93 23.14 12.56
CA HIS A 225 17.66 22.24 11.46
C HIS A 225 18.98 21.54 11.06
N HIS A 226 19.05 20.24 11.29
CA HIS A 226 20.25 19.42 11.03
C HIS A 226 20.15 18.62 9.73
N ASP A 227 18.92 18.37 9.25
CA ASP A 227 18.65 17.59 8.06
C ASP A 227 17.76 18.40 7.11
N PHE A 228 17.83 18.10 5.82
CA PHE A 228 16.97 18.74 4.82
C PHE A 228 15.60 18.08 4.79
N GLY A 229 14.83 18.28 5.86
CA GLY A 229 13.48 17.73 6.06
C GLY A 229 12.37 18.64 5.55
N ASN A 230 11.13 18.22 5.78
CA ASN A 230 9.92 18.93 5.37
C ASN A 230 8.90 19.05 6.52
N SER A 231 7.84 19.82 6.32
CA SER A 231 6.67 19.87 7.19
C SER A 231 5.72 18.71 6.86
N SER A 232 6.04 17.53 7.38
CA SER A 232 5.38 16.26 7.01
C SER A 232 4.76 15.55 8.21
N ARG A 233 4.41 16.32 9.22
CA ARG A 233 3.83 15.83 10.48
C ARG A 233 2.39 15.37 10.27
N MET A 234 2.00 14.29 10.94
CA MET A 234 0.59 13.95 11.16
C MET A 234 -0.01 14.88 12.22
N THR A 235 -1.28 15.22 12.08
CA THR A 235 -2.00 15.98 13.12
C THR A 235 -2.52 15.03 14.20
N GLU A 236 -2.75 15.57 15.42
CA GLU A 236 -3.33 14.81 16.54
C GLU A 236 -4.75 14.29 16.23
N LEU A 237 -5.53 15.03 15.43
CA LEU A 237 -6.86 14.59 15.01
C LEU A 237 -6.78 13.36 14.09
N HIS A 238 -5.81 13.33 13.17
CA HIS A 238 -5.57 12.16 12.31
C HIS A 238 -5.05 10.97 13.12
N ALA A 239 -4.15 11.21 14.07
CA ALA A 239 -3.62 10.17 14.95
C ALA A 239 -4.72 9.56 15.85
N LEU A 240 -5.62 10.38 16.41
CA LEU A 240 -6.79 9.93 17.16
C LEU A 240 -7.68 9.00 16.31
N LEU A 241 -8.01 9.42 15.08
CA LEU A 241 -8.78 8.58 14.16
C LEU A 241 -8.02 7.27 13.85
N GLY A 242 -6.70 7.36 13.68
CA GLY A 242 -5.83 6.20 13.45
C GLY A 242 -5.87 5.18 14.58
N LEU A 243 -5.89 5.62 15.83
CA LEU A 243 -6.03 4.74 17.00
C LEU A 243 -7.37 4.00 17.02
N ILE A 244 -8.47 4.72 16.75
CA ILE A 244 -9.82 4.12 16.68
C ILE A 244 -9.87 3.07 15.56
N GLN A 245 -9.34 3.39 14.37
CA GLN A 245 -9.30 2.48 13.23
C GLN A 245 -8.38 1.28 13.46
N LEU A 246 -7.21 1.49 14.08
CA LEU A 246 -6.24 0.43 14.36
C LEU A 246 -6.81 -0.62 15.34
N ARG A 247 -7.51 -0.18 16.38
CA ARG A 247 -8.13 -1.06 17.37
C ARG A 247 -9.12 -2.04 16.72
N LYS A 248 -9.87 -1.61 15.72
CA LYS A 248 -10.85 -2.43 15.01
C LYS A 248 -10.29 -3.14 13.76
N LEU A 249 -9.06 -2.81 13.34
CA LEU A 249 -8.47 -3.35 12.11
C LEU A 249 -8.54 -4.87 12.01
N PRO A 250 -8.24 -5.69 13.06
CA PRO A 250 -8.36 -7.14 12.97
C PRO A 250 -9.77 -7.61 12.60
N ALA A 251 -10.81 -6.99 13.17
CA ALA A 251 -12.20 -7.32 12.86
C ALA A 251 -12.59 -6.90 11.43
N MET A 252 -12.13 -5.73 10.97
CA MET A 252 -12.33 -5.27 9.59
C MET A 252 -11.69 -6.23 8.59
N LEU A 253 -10.46 -6.65 8.85
CA LEU A 253 -9.73 -7.60 8.01
C LEU A 253 -10.41 -8.96 7.95
N ASN A 254 -10.93 -9.46 9.07
CA ASN A 254 -11.65 -10.72 9.09
C ASN A 254 -12.94 -10.66 8.22
N ARG A 255 -13.72 -9.58 8.32
CA ARG A 255 -14.91 -9.39 7.47
C ARG A 255 -14.54 -9.32 5.98
N ARG A 256 -13.48 -8.61 5.62
CA ARG A 256 -12.95 -8.59 4.24
C ARG A 256 -12.51 -9.97 3.76
N SER A 257 -11.87 -10.75 4.64
CA SER A 257 -11.44 -12.11 4.32
C SER A 257 -12.63 -13.05 4.07
N VAL A 258 -13.71 -12.94 4.85
CA VAL A 258 -14.94 -13.70 4.61
C VAL A 258 -15.56 -13.33 3.27
N ALA A 259 -15.71 -12.03 2.99
CA ALA A 259 -16.25 -11.55 1.71
C ALA A 259 -15.38 -11.98 0.51
N ALA A 260 -14.05 -11.86 0.61
CA ALA A 260 -13.12 -12.30 -0.44
C ALA A 260 -13.29 -13.80 -0.74
N ARG A 261 -13.28 -14.66 0.29
CA ARG A 261 -13.47 -16.11 0.12
C ARG A 261 -14.85 -16.45 -0.47
N THR A 262 -15.88 -15.70 -0.13
CA THR A 262 -17.23 -15.90 -0.68
C THR A 262 -17.26 -15.59 -2.18
N ILE A 263 -16.60 -14.50 -2.60
CA ILE A 263 -16.46 -14.13 -4.02
C ILE A 263 -15.61 -15.17 -4.76
N THR A 264 -14.41 -15.50 -4.26
CA THR A 264 -13.45 -16.37 -4.98
C THR A 264 -14.02 -17.77 -5.19
N ARG A 265 -14.76 -18.33 -4.24
CA ARG A 265 -15.49 -19.61 -4.42
C ARG A 265 -16.46 -19.60 -5.60
N ARG A 266 -17.03 -18.45 -5.97
CA ARG A 266 -17.85 -18.30 -7.18
C ARG A 266 -16.99 -18.25 -8.42
N LEU A 267 -15.90 -17.47 -8.37
CA LEU A 267 -14.95 -17.36 -9.48
C LEU A 267 -14.36 -18.72 -9.84
N ASP A 268 -13.97 -19.54 -8.85
CA ASP A 268 -13.45 -20.89 -9.05
C ASP A 268 -14.45 -21.78 -9.79
N LYS A 269 -15.74 -21.75 -9.38
CA LYS A 269 -16.81 -22.51 -10.06
C LYS A 269 -17.05 -22.02 -11.49
N GLY A 270 -16.83 -20.73 -11.77
CA GLY A 270 -16.95 -20.11 -13.08
C GLY A 270 -15.69 -20.23 -13.95
N GLY A 271 -14.59 -20.79 -13.43
CA GLY A 271 -13.30 -20.88 -14.15
C GLY A 271 -12.63 -19.52 -14.38
N ILE A 272 -12.97 -18.51 -13.57
CA ILE A 272 -12.45 -17.14 -13.70
C ILE A 272 -11.14 -17.02 -12.95
N THR A 273 -10.12 -16.46 -13.60
CA THR A 273 -8.79 -16.30 -13.01
C THR A 273 -8.64 -15.00 -12.23
N TYR A 274 -7.99 -15.10 -11.08
CA TYR A 274 -7.69 -13.98 -10.19
C TYR A 274 -6.33 -14.18 -9.49
N CYS A 275 -5.81 -13.14 -8.84
CA CYS A 275 -4.61 -13.28 -8.01
C CYS A 275 -4.98 -13.96 -6.69
N THR A 276 -4.46 -15.17 -6.46
CA THR A 276 -4.70 -15.95 -5.23
C THR A 276 -3.85 -15.43 -4.08
N THR A 277 -4.31 -15.67 -2.86
CA THR A 277 -3.61 -15.37 -1.62
C THR A 277 -3.41 -16.60 -0.74
N ASP A 278 -3.59 -17.81 -1.29
CA ASP A 278 -3.57 -19.08 -0.56
C ASP A 278 -2.19 -19.40 0.05
N HIS A 279 -1.13 -18.83 -0.49
CA HIS A 279 0.24 -18.95 0.02
C HIS A 279 0.53 -18.04 1.23
N MET A 280 -0.37 -17.10 1.54
CA MET A 280 -0.22 -16.16 2.65
C MET A 280 -0.89 -16.70 3.91
N ASP A 281 -0.33 -16.38 5.08
CA ASP A 281 -1.00 -16.66 6.36
C ASP A 281 -2.29 -15.84 6.49
N PHE A 282 -2.21 -14.58 6.03
CA PHE A 282 -3.34 -13.67 6.01
C PHE A 282 -3.17 -12.59 4.93
N ALA A 283 -4.25 -12.24 4.23
CA ALA A 283 -4.28 -11.16 3.25
C ALA A 283 -5.18 -10.02 3.71
N SER A 284 -4.74 -8.78 3.52
CA SER A 284 -5.55 -7.59 3.80
C SER A 284 -6.80 -7.50 2.93
N ASN A 285 -6.76 -8.15 1.78
CA ASN A 285 -7.80 -8.10 0.77
C ASN A 285 -8.20 -6.64 0.44
N TYR A 286 -7.20 -5.77 0.30
CA TYR A 286 -7.46 -4.38 -0.12
C TYR A 286 -8.14 -4.35 -1.47
N LYS A 287 -7.66 -5.19 -2.41
CA LYS A 287 -8.29 -5.42 -3.70
C LYS A 287 -8.21 -6.91 -4.06
N LEU A 288 -9.31 -7.45 -4.56
CA LEU A 288 -9.30 -8.72 -5.28
C LEU A 288 -9.04 -8.42 -6.76
N ILE A 289 -7.94 -8.92 -7.30
CA ILE A 289 -7.51 -8.66 -8.68
C ILE A 289 -8.03 -9.79 -9.56
N VAL A 290 -9.04 -9.52 -10.39
CA VAL A 290 -9.65 -10.48 -11.31
C VAL A 290 -9.19 -10.14 -12.73
N ARG A 291 -8.61 -11.12 -13.42
CA ARG A 291 -8.11 -10.94 -14.79
C ARG A 291 -9.24 -11.11 -15.81
N LEU A 292 -9.28 -10.24 -16.80
CA LEU A 292 -10.22 -10.35 -17.90
C LEU A 292 -9.68 -11.34 -18.96
N SER A 293 -10.57 -12.13 -19.54
CA SER A 293 -10.26 -12.99 -20.69
C SER A 293 -9.94 -12.14 -21.91
N GLU A 294 -9.15 -12.68 -22.85
CA GLU A 294 -8.83 -12.00 -24.10
C GLU A 294 -10.10 -11.61 -24.88
N GLY A 295 -10.07 -10.41 -25.46
CA GLY A 295 -11.17 -9.87 -26.25
C GLY A 295 -12.30 -9.21 -25.46
N ARG A 296 -12.25 -9.22 -24.13
CA ARG A 296 -13.22 -8.49 -23.29
C ARG A 296 -12.78 -7.06 -23.08
N SER A 297 -13.68 -6.11 -23.35
CA SER A 297 -13.46 -4.70 -23.04
C SER A 297 -13.71 -4.41 -21.57
N LEU A 298 -12.73 -3.82 -20.87
CA LEU A 298 -12.85 -3.37 -19.49
C LEU A 298 -14.08 -2.45 -19.30
N GLU A 299 -14.30 -1.55 -20.24
CA GLU A 299 -15.40 -0.58 -20.17
C GLU A 299 -16.78 -1.26 -20.32
N SER A 300 -16.89 -2.24 -21.23
CA SER A 300 -18.15 -2.99 -21.35
C SER A 300 -18.45 -3.84 -20.12
N VAL A 301 -17.44 -4.43 -19.50
CA VAL A 301 -17.59 -5.18 -18.24
C VAL A 301 -17.98 -4.24 -17.09
N LYS A 302 -17.33 -3.07 -16.96
CA LYS A 302 -17.68 -2.05 -15.97
C LYS A 302 -19.14 -1.62 -16.12
N LYS A 303 -19.58 -1.35 -17.36
CA LYS A 303 -20.97 -0.95 -17.66
C LYS A 303 -21.98 -2.06 -17.34
N ALA A 304 -21.68 -3.30 -17.71
CA ALA A 304 -22.56 -4.43 -17.45
C ALA A 304 -22.75 -4.69 -15.94
N LEU A 305 -21.65 -4.70 -15.18
CA LEU A 305 -21.70 -4.87 -13.73
C LEU A 305 -22.40 -3.71 -13.02
N ALA A 306 -22.18 -2.46 -13.47
CA ALA A 306 -22.88 -1.29 -12.93
C ALA A 306 -24.39 -1.39 -13.20
N GLY A 307 -24.82 -1.91 -14.35
CA GLY A 307 -26.24 -2.20 -14.66
C GLY A 307 -26.91 -3.18 -13.71
N GLU A 308 -26.13 -4.09 -13.11
CA GLU A 308 -26.58 -5.02 -12.08
C GLU A 308 -26.44 -4.46 -10.64
N GLY A 309 -25.94 -3.23 -10.49
CA GLY A 309 -25.71 -2.59 -9.19
C GLY A 309 -24.36 -2.93 -8.55
N VAL A 310 -23.44 -3.56 -9.27
CA VAL A 310 -22.06 -3.81 -8.80
C VAL A 310 -21.14 -2.72 -9.33
N ILE A 311 -20.79 -1.76 -8.46
CA ILE A 311 -19.94 -0.63 -8.85
C ILE A 311 -18.47 -0.98 -8.64
N LEU A 312 -17.71 -1.08 -9.73
CA LEU A 312 -16.28 -1.33 -9.64
C LEU A 312 -15.52 -0.09 -9.15
N GLY A 313 -14.56 -0.29 -8.25
CA GLY A 313 -13.53 0.70 -7.98
C GLY A 313 -12.47 0.71 -9.08
N GLY A 314 -11.53 1.67 -9.02
CA GLY A 314 -10.34 1.64 -9.89
C GLY A 314 -9.50 0.38 -9.65
N GLY A 315 -8.86 -0.09 -10.71
CA GLY A 315 -7.93 -1.22 -10.68
C GLY A 315 -6.59 -0.88 -9.98
N VAL A 316 -5.68 -1.83 -9.93
CA VAL A 316 -4.37 -1.72 -9.29
C VAL A 316 -3.23 -2.05 -10.29
N TYR A 317 -2.86 -1.24 -11.23
CA TYR A 317 -3.42 0.02 -11.71
C TYR A 317 -3.73 -0.19 -13.20
N GLU A 318 -4.79 0.42 -13.73
CA GLU A 318 -5.20 0.22 -15.14
C GLU A 318 -4.19 0.81 -16.15
N ILE A 319 -3.46 1.85 -15.74
CA ILE A 319 -2.39 2.46 -16.54
C ILE A 319 -1.09 2.33 -15.76
N PRO A 320 -0.12 1.53 -16.22
CA PRO A 320 1.17 1.39 -15.54
C PRO A 320 1.99 2.68 -15.60
N CYS A 321 2.92 2.87 -14.65
CA CYS A 321 3.65 4.13 -14.49
C CYS A 321 4.46 4.52 -15.73
N HIS A 322 5.06 3.59 -16.46
CA HIS A 322 5.81 3.90 -17.69
C HIS A 322 4.93 4.46 -18.83
N ARG A 323 3.59 4.35 -18.72
CA ARG A 323 2.62 4.94 -19.65
C ARG A 323 2.00 6.25 -19.14
N GLN A 324 2.37 6.69 -17.94
CA GLN A 324 1.87 7.95 -17.39
C GLN A 324 2.63 9.13 -18.01
N PRO A 325 1.94 10.17 -18.52
CA PRO A 325 2.59 11.31 -19.18
C PRO A 325 3.68 11.99 -18.34
N VAL A 326 3.48 12.06 -17.02
CA VAL A 326 4.43 12.67 -16.08
C VAL A 326 5.76 11.91 -15.98
N PHE A 327 5.79 10.65 -16.38
CA PHE A 327 6.97 9.79 -16.38
C PHE A 327 7.49 9.50 -17.79
N GLU A 328 6.99 10.23 -18.80
CA GLU A 328 7.46 10.11 -20.17
C GLU A 328 8.99 10.31 -20.25
N GLY A 329 9.65 9.46 -21.04
CA GLY A 329 11.12 9.46 -21.18
C GLY A 329 11.87 8.69 -20.09
N ILE A 330 11.24 8.35 -18.96
CA ILE A 330 11.86 7.46 -17.97
C ILE A 330 11.89 6.05 -18.56
N CYS A 331 13.08 5.43 -18.61
CA CYS A 331 13.30 4.11 -19.20
C CYS A 331 12.90 4.03 -20.69
N ALA A 332 13.12 5.12 -21.46
CA ALA A 332 12.86 5.14 -22.89
C ALA A 332 13.56 3.96 -23.60
N GLY A 333 12.83 3.24 -24.46
CA GLY A 333 13.32 2.06 -25.19
C GLY A 333 13.25 0.75 -24.40
N GLU A 334 12.82 0.74 -23.15
CA GLU A 334 12.53 -0.48 -22.40
C GLU A 334 11.08 -0.94 -22.62
N SER A 335 10.84 -2.25 -22.47
CA SER A 335 9.52 -2.88 -22.72
C SER A 335 9.04 -3.61 -21.48
N TYR A 336 7.73 -3.49 -21.20
CA TYR A 336 7.07 -4.12 -20.06
C TYR A 336 5.79 -4.85 -20.51
N PRO A 337 5.94 -5.93 -21.32
CA PRO A 337 4.83 -6.55 -22.04
C PRO A 337 3.74 -7.11 -21.12
N SER A 338 4.10 -7.62 -19.93
CA SER A 338 3.11 -8.11 -18.98
C SER A 338 2.28 -6.97 -18.41
N ALA A 339 2.91 -5.87 -18.01
CA ALA A 339 2.20 -4.71 -17.51
C ALA A 339 1.33 -4.06 -18.58
N ASP A 340 1.86 -3.90 -19.82
CA ASP A 340 1.09 -3.38 -20.96
C ASP A 340 -0.16 -4.20 -21.27
N ARG A 341 -0.05 -5.54 -21.13
CA ARG A 341 -1.15 -6.46 -21.39
C ARG A 341 -2.16 -6.50 -20.24
N TRP A 342 -1.72 -6.63 -19.00
CA TRP A 342 -2.59 -6.98 -17.88
C TRP A 342 -3.06 -5.80 -17.03
N CYS A 343 -2.36 -4.67 -17.03
CA CYS A 343 -2.84 -3.47 -16.35
C CYS A 343 -4.20 -2.98 -16.90
N PRO A 344 -4.41 -2.86 -18.22
CA PRO A 344 -5.73 -2.50 -18.76
C PRO A 344 -6.74 -3.67 -18.76
N ASN A 345 -6.33 -4.91 -18.48
CA ASN A 345 -7.14 -6.12 -18.61
C ASN A 345 -7.39 -6.82 -17.26
N HIS A 346 -7.64 -6.05 -16.21
CA HIS A 346 -8.11 -6.57 -14.93
C HIS A 346 -9.20 -5.67 -14.33
N ILE A 347 -9.95 -6.23 -13.40
CA ILE A 347 -10.91 -5.49 -12.58
C ILE A 347 -10.68 -5.77 -11.11
N CYS A 348 -11.13 -4.83 -10.28
CA CYS A 348 -11.19 -5.00 -8.83
C CYS A 348 -12.65 -4.83 -8.39
N PRO A 349 -13.37 -5.92 -8.11
CA PRO A 349 -14.74 -5.83 -7.61
C PRO A 349 -14.79 -5.15 -6.24
N PRO A 350 -15.96 -4.62 -5.85
CA PRO A 350 -16.12 -4.07 -4.52
C PRO A 350 -15.82 -5.13 -3.46
N LEU A 351 -15.00 -4.74 -2.49
CA LEU A 351 -14.60 -5.58 -1.38
C LEU A 351 -14.32 -4.68 -0.18
N THR A 352 -15.23 -4.65 0.79
CA THR A 352 -15.17 -3.74 1.94
C THR A 352 -15.40 -4.48 3.27
N SER A 353 -15.04 -3.86 4.39
CA SER A 353 -15.34 -4.38 5.72
C SER A 353 -16.83 -4.31 6.09
N GLY A 354 -17.62 -3.52 5.38
CA GLY A 354 -19.08 -3.44 5.55
C GLY A 354 -19.87 -4.41 4.70
N MET A 355 -19.22 -5.16 3.79
CA MET A 355 -19.90 -6.09 2.89
C MET A 355 -20.44 -7.31 3.64
N THR A 356 -21.72 -7.61 3.45
CA THR A 356 -22.36 -8.84 3.95
C THR A 356 -22.01 -10.05 3.09
N GLU A 357 -22.22 -11.26 3.60
CA GLU A 357 -22.01 -12.48 2.82
C GLU A 357 -22.94 -12.59 1.61
N ASP A 358 -24.19 -12.09 1.73
CA ASP A 358 -25.15 -12.07 0.62
C ASP A 358 -24.73 -11.12 -0.49
N GLU A 359 -24.22 -9.93 -0.13
CA GLU A 359 -23.63 -9.00 -1.09
C GLU A 359 -22.38 -9.60 -1.76
N ALA A 360 -21.50 -10.23 -1.00
CA ALA A 360 -20.32 -10.91 -1.54
C ALA A 360 -20.70 -12.05 -2.50
N ARG A 361 -21.74 -12.81 -2.15
CA ARG A 361 -22.30 -13.86 -2.99
C ARG A 361 -22.84 -13.30 -4.29
N PHE A 362 -23.65 -12.26 -4.19
CA PHE A 362 -24.20 -11.55 -5.36
C PHE A 362 -23.11 -10.99 -6.27
N VAL A 363 -22.09 -10.33 -5.72
CA VAL A 363 -20.93 -9.85 -6.49
C VAL A 363 -20.26 -11.00 -7.24
N GLY A 364 -20.00 -12.12 -6.57
CA GLY A 364 -19.40 -13.31 -7.18
C GLY A 364 -20.25 -13.87 -8.33
N ASP A 365 -21.57 -13.97 -8.13
CA ASP A 365 -22.50 -14.48 -9.16
C ASP A 365 -22.58 -13.54 -10.37
N MET A 366 -22.55 -12.20 -10.17
CA MET A 366 -22.52 -11.23 -11.26
C MET A 366 -21.19 -11.25 -12.02
N LEU A 367 -20.07 -11.44 -11.32
CA LEU A 367 -18.78 -11.64 -11.97
C LEU A 367 -18.80 -12.90 -12.84
N VAL A 368 -19.30 -14.02 -12.36
CA VAL A 368 -19.44 -15.24 -13.18
C VAL A 368 -20.33 -14.98 -14.38
N LYS A 369 -21.52 -14.40 -14.20
CA LYS A 369 -22.46 -14.09 -15.29
C LYS A 369 -21.84 -13.28 -16.42
N HIS A 370 -20.97 -12.31 -16.09
CA HIS A 370 -20.42 -11.37 -17.06
C HIS A 370 -18.99 -11.68 -17.52
N LEU A 371 -18.28 -12.62 -16.87
CA LEU A 371 -16.89 -12.96 -17.18
C LEU A 371 -16.71 -14.39 -17.70
N SER A 372 -17.68 -15.28 -17.55
CA SER A 372 -17.67 -16.63 -18.15
C SER A 372 -17.81 -16.62 -19.66
#